data_ef619d30d11d1089bbfc3e5a40ddec8f
#
_entry.id   ef619d30d11d1089bbfc3e5a40ddec8f
#
_cell.length_a   1.000
_cell.length_b   1.000
_cell.length_c   1.000
_cell.angle_alpha   90.00
_cell.angle_beta   90.00
_cell.angle_gamma   90.00
#
_symmetry.space_group_name_H-M   'P 1'
#
loop_
_entity.id
_entity.type
_entity.pdbx_description
1 polymer ?
#
loop_
_entity_poly.entity_id
_entity_poly.type
_entity_poly.pdbx_seq_one_letter_code
_entity_poly.pdbx_strand_id
1 'polypeptide(L)'
;MIRLMFLAAALVTAEATAQDMPKMKPGLWESTTSTGGPKGAPAHTAKTSMCINEAVQKDIMAFSQNMGAKCSKNAMHRDGNKYIGEAECTFGASTMKSQSVSKFTSDTAYRVENRTTFSPPMNGMSESTSTQDARYVGPCPAGMKAGDMNMGGRTMNISDMAKMMKDAKKQ
;
A
#
# COMPACT_ATOMS: atom_id res chain seq x y z
N MET A 1 -23.42 59.43 -6.40
CA MET A 1 -23.33 58.36 -5.37
C MET A 1 -23.16 57.04 -6.05
N ILE A 2 -21.91 56.55 -6.19
CA ILE A 2 -21.59 55.30 -6.86
C ILE A 2 -21.43 54.25 -5.74
N ARG A 3 -22.33 53.25 -5.71
CA ARG A 3 -22.21 52.08 -4.79
C ARG A 3 -21.30 51.04 -5.44
N LEU A 4 -20.09 50.86 -4.88
CA LEU A 4 -19.23 49.74 -5.21
C LEU A 4 -19.81 48.47 -4.53
N MET A 5 -20.26 47.51 -5.34
CA MET A 5 -20.56 46.15 -4.91
C MET A 5 -19.27 45.35 -4.90
N PHE A 6 -18.76 44.97 -3.72
CA PHE A 6 -17.71 44.00 -3.56
C PHE A 6 -18.29 42.58 -3.75
N LEU A 7 -17.98 41.92 -4.84
CA LEU A 7 -18.20 40.50 -4.99
C LEU A 7 -17.10 39.75 -4.18
N ALA A 8 -17.47 39.15 -3.07
CA ALA A 8 -16.61 38.21 -2.35
C ALA A 8 -16.62 36.89 -3.10
N ALA A 9 -15.52 36.58 -3.80
CA ALA A 9 -15.29 35.25 -4.37
C ALA A 9 -14.93 34.28 -3.22
N ALA A 10 -15.86 33.40 -2.85
CA ALA A 10 -15.60 32.31 -1.94
C ALA A 10 -14.68 31.28 -2.63
N LEU A 11 -13.42 31.21 -2.19
CA LEU A 11 -12.49 30.14 -2.54
C LEU A 11 -13.00 28.86 -1.86
N VAL A 12 -13.65 27.99 -2.62
CA VAL A 12 -13.97 26.64 -2.19
C VAL A 12 -12.65 25.84 -2.23
N THR A 13 -12.00 25.71 -1.09
CA THR A 13 -10.90 24.76 -0.92
C THR A 13 -11.51 23.36 -0.96
N ALA A 14 -11.33 22.64 -2.07
CA ALA A 14 -11.65 21.23 -2.14
C ALA A 14 -10.68 20.50 -1.18
N GLU A 15 -11.17 20.14 0.01
CA GLU A 15 -10.47 19.21 0.87
C GLU A 15 -10.39 17.88 0.12
N ALA A 16 -9.16 17.43 -0.16
CA ALA A 16 -8.90 16.09 -0.70
C ALA A 16 -9.30 15.07 0.37
N THR A 17 -10.54 14.61 0.31
CA THR A 17 -11.01 13.50 1.14
C THR A 17 -10.14 12.29 0.85
N ALA A 18 -9.63 11.63 1.88
CA ALA A 18 -8.95 10.35 1.78
C ALA A 18 -9.86 9.41 0.98
N GLN A 19 -9.43 9.07 -0.24
CA GLN A 19 -10.27 8.29 -1.15
C GLN A 19 -10.37 6.88 -0.59
N ASP A 20 -11.59 6.47 -0.25
CA ASP A 20 -11.87 5.14 0.28
C ASP A 20 -11.42 4.07 -0.73
N MET A 21 -10.46 3.25 -0.32
CA MET A 21 -10.09 2.05 -1.07
C MET A 21 -11.31 1.12 -1.20
N PRO A 22 -11.46 0.39 -2.32
CA PRO A 22 -12.54 -0.57 -2.46
C PRO A 22 -12.56 -1.56 -1.32
N LYS A 23 -13.75 -1.86 -0.81
CA LYS A 23 -13.91 -2.89 0.20
C LYS A 23 -13.59 -4.24 -0.41
N MET A 24 -12.64 -4.94 0.19
CA MET A 24 -12.29 -6.30 -0.17
C MET A 24 -13.25 -7.27 0.52
N LYS A 25 -13.67 -8.31 -0.18
CA LYS A 25 -14.53 -9.36 0.38
C LYS A 25 -13.82 -10.04 1.58
N PRO A 26 -14.47 -10.13 2.76
CA PRO A 26 -13.87 -10.80 3.91
C PRO A 26 -13.63 -12.28 3.66
N GLY A 27 -12.46 -12.80 4.08
CA GLY A 27 -12.07 -14.18 3.96
C GLY A 27 -10.60 -14.37 3.60
N LEU A 28 -10.28 -15.54 3.05
CA LEU A 28 -8.93 -15.91 2.63
C LEU A 28 -8.62 -15.33 1.26
N TRP A 29 -7.49 -14.64 1.21
CA TRP A 29 -6.90 -14.08 0.01
C TRP A 29 -5.57 -14.74 -0.28
N GLU A 30 -5.34 -15.08 -1.53
CA GLU A 30 -4.04 -15.50 -2.03
C GLU A 30 -3.45 -14.42 -2.92
N SER A 31 -2.17 -14.15 -2.76
CA SER A 31 -1.44 -13.26 -3.64
C SER A 31 -0.16 -13.90 -4.15
N THR A 32 0.19 -13.55 -5.38
CA THR A 32 1.48 -13.88 -5.99
C THR A 32 2.18 -12.58 -6.31
N THR A 33 3.35 -12.36 -5.73
CA THR A 33 4.19 -11.19 -5.97
C THR A 33 5.41 -11.60 -6.76
N SER A 34 5.62 -10.98 -7.91
CA SER A 34 6.83 -11.11 -8.72
C SER A 34 7.63 -9.82 -8.60
N THR A 35 8.88 -9.91 -8.15
CA THR A 35 9.78 -8.76 -7.99
C THR A 35 10.92 -8.89 -8.99
N GLY A 36 11.08 -7.87 -9.85
CA GLY A 36 12.21 -7.77 -10.75
C GLY A 36 13.46 -7.36 -10.00
N GLY A 37 14.55 -8.07 -10.23
CA GLY A 37 15.87 -7.73 -9.72
C GLY A 37 16.59 -6.69 -10.59
N PRO A 38 17.87 -6.36 -10.27
CA PRO A 38 18.75 -5.60 -11.15
C PRO A 38 18.77 -6.17 -12.56
N LYS A 39 19.09 -5.35 -13.57
CA LYS A 39 19.11 -5.78 -14.98
C LYS A 39 19.83 -7.12 -15.13
N GLY A 40 19.11 -8.14 -15.63
CA GLY A 40 19.63 -9.48 -15.88
C GLY A 40 19.46 -10.50 -14.74
N ALA A 41 18.99 -10.11 -13.57
CA ALA A 41 18.65 -11.05 -12.50
C ALA A 41 17.26 -11.68 -12.74
N PRO A 42 17.06 -12.98 -12.45
CA PRO A 42 15.76 -13.61 -12.54
C PRO A 42 14.78 -12.96 -11.55
N ALA A 43 13.51 -12.83 -11.96
CA ALA A 43 12.47 -12.34 -11.09
C ALA A 43 12.25 -13.33 -9.92
N HIS A 44 12.15 -12.79 -8.72
CA HIS A 44 11.78 -13.58 -7.55
C HIS A 44 10.25 -13.58 -7.40
N THR A 45 9.67 -14.78 -7.26
CA THR A 45 8.22 -14.93 -7.09
C THR A 45 7.93 -15.46 -5.68
N ALA A 46 7.08 -14.78 -4.95
CA ALA A 46 6.59 -15.19 -3.63
C ALA A 46 5.07 -15.36 -3.64
N LYS A 47 4.60 -16.41 -2.97
CA LYS A 47 3.17 -16.62 -2.72
C LYS A 47 2.86 -16.35 -1.26
N THR A 48 1.75 -15.67 -1.02
CA THR A 48 1.28 -15.31 0.32
C THR A 48 -0.21 -15.60 0.40
N SER A 49 -0.68 -16.12 1.53
CA SER A 49 -2.10 -16.16 1.86
C SER A 49 -2.38 -15.35 3.11
N MET A 50 -3.51 -14.65 3.16
CA MET A 50 -3.89 -13.80 4.28
C MET A 50 -5.39 -13.89 4.54
N CYS A 51 -5.75 -13.97 5.82
CA CYS A 51 -7.14 -13.86 6.26
C CYS A 51 -7.51 -12.39 6.47
N ILE A 52 -8.38 -11.84 5.63
CA ILE A 52 -8.73 -10.42 5.61
C ILE A 52 -10.18 -10.22 6.10
N ASN A 53 -10.37 -9.21 6.94
CA ASN A 53 -11.65 -8.61 7.27
C ASN A 53 -11.53 -7.08 7.19
N GLU A 54 -12.60 -6.35 7.49
CA GLU A 54 -12.59 -4.89 7.40
C GLU A 54 -11.56 -4.22 8.33
N ALA A 55 -11.36 -4.76 9.54
CA ALA A 55 -10.37 -4.24 10.48
C ALA A 55 -8.94 -4.45 9.94
N VAL A 56 -8.66 -5.66 9.45
CA VAL A 56 -7.36 -6.01 8.84
C VAL A 56 -7.08 -5.15 7.62
N GLN A 57 -8.07 -4.84 6.79
CA GLN A 57 -7.90 -3.96 5.65
C GLN A 57 -7.43 -2.55 6.09
N LYS A 58 -7.97 -2.03 7.19
CA LYS A 58 -7.50 -0.76 7.78
C LYS A 58 -6.08 -0.87 8.33
N ASP A 59 -5.74 -1.98 8.99
CA ASP A 59 -4.39 -2.23 9.52
C ASP A 59 -3.35 -2.34 8.40
N ILE A 60 -3.66 -2.99 7.27
CA ILE A 60 -2.78 -3.04 6.09
C ILE A 60 -2.48 -1.63 5.58
N MET A 61 -3.49 -0.77 5.48
CA MET A 61 -3.31 0.61 5.05
C MET A 61 -2.46 1.40 6.05
N ALA A 62 -2.75 1.29 7.35
CA ALA A 62 -1.97 1.94 8.38
C ALA A 62 -0.52 1.45 8.41
N PHE A 63 -0.29 0.14 8.20
CA PHE A 63 1.04 -0.44 8.10
C PHE A 63 1.82 0.12 6.91
N SER A 64 1.21 0.17 5.72
CA SER A 64 1.86 0.70 4.51
C SER A 64 2.25 2.17 4.64
N GLN A 65 1.48 2.96 5.37
CA GLN A 65 1.76 4.38 5.62
C GLN A 65 2.84 4.61 6.70
N ASN A 66 3.11 3.60 7.55
CA ASN A 66 3.93 3.74 8.75
C ASN A 66 5.21 2.88 8.75
N MET A 67 5.70 2.42 7.61
CA MET A 67 6.88 1.53 7.50
C MET A 67 8.23 2.08 8.04
N GLY A 68 8.19 3.00 9.00
CA GLY A 68 9.38 3.49 9.71
C GLY A 68 10.23 4.49 8.94
N ALA A 69 9.85 4.83 7.73
CA ALA A 69 10.52 5.81 6.90
C ALA A 69 10.03 7.24 7.20
N LYS A 70 10.92 8.21 7.10
CA LYS A 70 10.52 9.63 7.05
C LYS A 70 10.13 9.95 5.62
N CYS A 71 8.84 10.15 5.36
CA CYS A 71 8.35 10.46 4.03
C CYS A 71 8.06 11.95 3.88
N SER A 72 8.63 12.57 2.86
CA SER A 72 8.31 13.93 2.42
C SER A 72 7.07 13.97 1.53
N LYS A 73 6.77 12.85 0.86
CA LYS A 73 5.57 12.63 0.06
C LYS A 73 4.98 11.26 0.37
N ASN A 74 3.68 11.22 0.59
CA ASN A 74 2.90 9.99 0.67
C ASN A 74 1.46 10.35 0.26
N ALA A 75 1.14 10.13 -1.00
CA ALA A 75 -0.12 10.54 -1.60
C ALA A 75 -0.75 9.37 -2.35
N MET A 76 -2.07 9.31 -2.32
CA MET A 76 -2.86 8.39 -3.11
C MET A 76 -4.02 9.14 -3.76
N HIS A 77 -4.28 8.88 -5.02
CA HIS A 77 -5.46 9.42 -5.70
C HIS A 77 -6.11 8.34 -6.55
N ARG A 78 -7.38 8.52 -6.85
CA ARG A 78 -8.17 7.63 -7.69
C ARG A 78 -8.25 8.19 -9.10
N ASP A 79 -8.06 7.31 -10.09
CA ASP A 79 -8.28 7.58 -11.51
C ASP A 79 -9.14 6.43 -12.09
N GLY A 80 -10.43 6.67 -12.23
CA GLY A 80 -11.40 5.65 -12.65
C GLY A 80 -11.45 4.47 -11.68
N ASN A 81 -11.04 3.29 -12.15
CA ASN A 81 -10.95 2.06 -11.34
C ASN A 81 -9.53 1.77 -10.82
N LYS A 82 -8.62 2.73 -10.95
CA LYS A 82 -7.25 2.64 -10.48
C LYS A 82 -7.04 3.52 -9.26
N TYR A 83 -6.14 3.09 -8.39
CA TYR A 83 -5.60 3.87 -7.28
C TYR A 83 -4.11 4.03 -7.53
N ILE A 84 -3.69 5.28 -7.65
CA ILE A 84 -2.30 5.65 -7.94
C ILE A 84 -1.70 6.17 -6.65
N GLY A 85 -0.67 5.49 -6.16
CA GLY A 85 0.09 5.85 -4.97
C GLY A 85 1.46 6.39 -5.34
N GLU A 86 1.90 7.43 -4.65
CA GLU A 86 3.23 8.01 -4.77
C GLU A 86 3.82 8.24 -3.39
N ALA A 87 5.06 7.79 -3.21
CA ALA A 87 5.78 8.02 -1.96
C ALA A 87 7.22 8.46 -2.24
N GLU A 88 7.71 9.38 -1.42
CA GLU A 88 9.12 9.75 -1.35
C GLU A 88 9.56 9.69 0.10
N CYS A 89 10.42 8.75 0.42
CA CYS A 89 10.79 8.44 1.79
C CYS A 89 12.30 8.29 1.92
N THR A 90 12.84 8.63 3.10
CA THR A 90 14.27 8.48 3.42
C THR A 90 14.48 7.25 4.29
N PHE A 91 15.41 6.38 3.89
CA PHE A 91 15.88 5.22 4.63
C PHE A 91 17.40 5.34 4.81
N GLY A 92 17.87 5.67 6.01
CA GLY A 92 19.28 5.93 6.24
C GLY A 92 19.79 7.05 5.32
N ALA A 93 20.78 6.74 4.47
CA ALA A 93 21.34 7.68 3.50
C ALA A 93 20.62 7.69 2.14
N SER A 94 19.70 6.75 1.89
CA SER A 94 19.02 6.61 0.58
C SER A 94 17.66 7.25 0.58
N THR A 95 17.33 7.98 -0.49
CA THR A 95 15.97 8.42 -0.81
C THR A 95 15.32 7.38 -1.71
N MET A 96 14.17 6.89 -1.29
CA MET A 96 13.31 5.98 -2.03
C MET A 96 12.16 6.78 -2.64
N LYS A 97 11.95 6.64 -3.96
CA LYS A 97 10.74 7.12 -4.64
C LYS A 97 9.98 5.93 -5.19
N SER A 98 8.71 5.83 -4.82
CA SER A 98 7.84 4.73 -5.22
C SER A 98 6.61 5.27 -5.94
N GLN A 99 6.23 4.59 -7.01
CA GLN A 99 4.95 4.77 -7.70
C GLN A 99 4.25 3.43 -7.76
N SER A 100 2.98 3.39 -7.36
CA SER A 100 2.16 2.20 -7.39
C SER A 100 0.85 2.45 -8.13
N VAL A 101 0.40 1.47 -8.90
CA VAL A 101 -0.90 1.46 -9.55
C VAL A 101 -1.65 0.21 -9.11
N SER A 102 -2.71 0.40 -8.32
CA SER A 102 -3.59 -0.68 -7.88
C SER A 102 -4.86 -0.66 -8.72
N LYS A 103 -5.18 -1.76 -9.39
CA LYS A 103 -6.38 -1.93 -10.20
C LYS A 103 -7.26 -3.02 -9.59
N PHE A 104 -8.44 -2.62 -9.15
CA PHE A 104 -9.45 -3.54 -8.64
C PHE A 104 -10.37 -3.95 -9.79
N THR A 105 -10.44 -5.25 -10.09
CA THR A 105 -11.36 -5.79 -11.09
C THR A 105 -12.72 -6.12 -10.47
N SER A 106 -12.74 -6.38 -9.16
CA SER A 106 -13.94 -6.63 -8.34
C SER A 106 -13.57 -6.50 -6.86
N ASP A 107 -14.52 -6.79 -5.97
CA ASP A 107 -14.28 -6.96 -4.53
C ASP A 107 -13.51 -8.25 -4.18
N THR A 108 -13.23 -9.10 -5.19
CA THR A 108 -12.58 -10.41 -5.06
C THR A 108 -11.26 -10.54 -5.78
N ALA A 109 -10.82 -9.51 -6.52
CA ALA A 109 -9.55 -9.54 -7.25
C ALA A 109 -8.97 -8.15 -7.48
N TYR A 110 -7.64 -8.03 -7.30
CA TYR A 110 -6.89 -6.83 -7.64
C TYR A 110 -5.47 -7.16 -8.13
N ARG A 111 -4.91 -6.23 -8.86
CA ARG A 111 -3.51 -6.22 -9.29
C ARG A 111 -2.84 -4.93 -8.86
N VAL A 112 -1.61 -5.04 -8.35
CA VAL A 112 -0.76 -3.89 -8.03
C VAL A 112 0.51 -3.98 -8.87
N GLU A 113 0.87 -2.89 -9.50
CA GLU A 113 2.17 -2.69 -10.14
C GLU A 113 2.90 -1.59 -9.38
N ASN A 114 4.14 -1.85 -8.99
CA ASN A 114 4.95 -0.91 -8.24
C ASN A 114 6.32 -0.76 -8.87
N ARG A 115 6.80 0.49 -8.93
CA ARG A 115 8.16 0.85 -9.33
C ARG A 115 8.78 1.70 -8.24
N THR A 116 9.96 1.31 -7.79
CA THR A 116 10.70 2.00 -6.74
C THR A 116 12.11 2.30 -7.22
N THR A 117 12.58 3.52 -7.00
CA THR A 117 13.97 3.94 -7.26
C THR A 117 14.65 4.33 -5.96
N PHE A 118 15.97 4.13 -5.90
CA PHE A 118 16.81 4.42 -4.73
C PHE A 118 17.98 5.32 -5.12
N SER A 119 18.19 6.39 -4.39
CA SER A 119 19.30 7.32 -4.60
C SER A 119 19.89 7.77 -3.26
N PRO A 120 21.18 7.43 -2.97
CA PRO A 120 22.04 6.49 -3.70
C PRO A 120 21.49 5.07 -3.71
N PRO A 121 22.01 4.16 -4.54
CA PRO A 121 21.57 2.76 -4.61
C PRO A 121 21.60 2.08 -3.23
N MET A 122 20.57 1.31 -2.91
CA MET A 122 20.45 0.55 -1.68
C MET A 122 20.81 -0.93 -1.96
N ASN A 123 21.80 -1.47 -1.28
CA ASN A 123 22.35 -2.81 -1.52
C ASN A 123 22.70 -3.07 -3.01
N GLY A 124 23.27 -2.05 -3.69
CA GLY A 124 23.61 -2.13 -5.10
C GLY A 124 22.44 -1.97 -6.07
N MET A 125 21.23 -1.76 -5.58
CA MET A 125 19.98 -1.67 -6.34
C MET A 125 19.56 -0.20 -6.46
N SER A 126 19.51 0.33 -7.69
CA SER A 126 19.01 1.67 -7.99
C SER A 126 17.53 1.70 -8.34
N GLU A 127 16.97 0.55 -8.75
CA GLU A 127 15.57 0.40 -9.12
C GLU A 127 15.06 -1.01 -8.81
N SER A 128 13.79 -1.11 -8.43
CA SER A 128 13.05 -2.36 -8.28
C SER A 128 11.64 -2.19 -8.85
N THR A 129 11.15 -3.23 -9.51
CA THR A 129 9.76 -3.31 -9.96
C THR A 129 9.11 -4.53 -9.36
N SER A 130 7.84 -4.42 -8.99
CA SER A 130 7.07 -5.57 -8.54
C SER A 130 5.65 -5.55 -9.08
N THR A 131 5.11 -6.74 -9.27
CA THR A 131 3.72 -6.96 -9.64
C THR A 131 3.12 -7.92 -8.64
N GLN A 132 1.97 -7.58 -8.10
CA GLN A 132 1.20 -8.45 -7.20
C GLN A 132 -0.18 -8.69 -7.80
N ASP A 133 -0.52 -9.94 -7.98
CA ASP A 133 -1.87 -10.41 -8.29
C ASP A 133 -2.48 -11.03 -7.05
N ALA A 134 -3.66 -10.57 -6.65
CA ALA A 134 -4.37 -11.06 -5.47
C ALA A 134 -5.81 -11.44 -5.80
N ARG A 135 -6.28 -12.53 -5.19
CA ARG A 135 -7.63 -13.04 -5.37
C ARG A 135 -8.20 -13.60 -4.06
N TYR A 136 -9.48 -13.42 -3.89
CA TYR A 136 -10.27 -14.10 -2.87
C TYR A 136 -10.43 -15.58 -3.23
N VAL A 137 -10.21 -16.49 -2.26
CA VAL A 137 -10.30 -17.93 -2.51
C VAL A 137 -11.35 -18.63 -1.65
N GLY A 138 -11.92 -17.93 -0.66
CA GLY A 138 -12.96 -18.54 0.18
C GLY A 138 -12.98 -17.95 1.60
N PRO A 139 -13.75 -18.57 2.51
CA PRO A 139 -13.69 -18.22 3.93
C PRO A 139 -12.31 -18.55 4.52
N CYS A 140 -11.95 -17.89 5.62
CA CYS A 140 -10.73 -18.22 6.34
C CYS A 140 -10.79 -19.65 6.87
N PRO A 141 -9.71 -20.45 6.73
CA PRO A 141 -9.64 -21.79 7.29
C PRO A 141 -9.79 -21.80 8.82
N ALA A 142 -10.29 -22.89 9.37
CA ALA A 142 -10.34 -23.09 10.81
C ALA A 142 -8.95 -22.93 11.44
N GLY A 143 -8.86 -22.16 12.52
CA GLY A 143 -7.61 -21.87 13.21
C GLY A 143 -6.83 -20.66 12.67
N MET A 144 -7.15 -20.15 11.48
CA MET A 144 -6.56 -18.93 10.93
C MET A 144 -7.34 -17.71 11.41
N LYS A 145 -6.67 -16.78 12.09
CA LYS A 145 -7.27 -15.56 12.61
C LYS A 145 -7.24 -14.45 11.56
N ALA A 146 -8.12 -13.47 11.72
CA ALA A 146 -8.04 -12.26 10.91
C ALA A 146 -6.66 -11.59 11.07
N GLY A 147 -6.03 -11.24 9.96
CA GLY A 147 -4.68 -10.68 9.91
C GLY A 147 -3.56 -11.72 9.84
N ASP A 148 -3.84 -12.99 10.05
CA ASP A 148 -2.84 -14.03 9.85
C ASP A 148 -2.44 -14.10 8.38
N MET A 149 -1.14 -14.02 8.14
CA MET A 149 -0.51 -14.08 6.83
C MET A 149 0.50 -15.23 6.83
N ASN A 150 0.38 -16.13 5.85
CA ASN A 150 1.35 -17.19 5.62
C ASN A 150 2.22 -16.83 4.41
N MET A 151 3.53 -16.86 4.62
CA MET A 151 4.53 -16.62 3.59
C MET A 151 5.65 -17.67 3.73
N GLY A 152 5.75 -18.56 2.74
CA GLY A 152 6.81 -19.59 2.74
C GLY A 152 6.77 -20.52 3.98
N GLY A 153 5.57 -20.86 4.47
CA GLY A 153 5.38 -21.72 5.65
C GLY A 153 5.52 -21.01 7.00
N ARG A 154 5.78 -19.70 7.02
CA ARG A 154 5.80 -18.89 8.25
C ARG A 154 4.49 -18.12 8.37
N THR A 155 3.88 -18.17 9.55
CA THR A 155 2.69 -17.39 9.87
C THR A 155 3.07 -16.17 10.69
N MET A 156 2.58 -15.00 10.28
CA MET A 156 2.70 -13.72 10.98
C MET A 156 1.32 -13.08 11.02
N ASN A 157 1.07 -12.19 11.98
CA ASN A 157 -0.18 -11.43 12.02
C ASN A 157 0.10 -9.95 11.73
N ILE A 158 -0.58 -9.40 10.72
CA ILE A 158 -0.35 -8.02 10.26
C ILE A 158 -0.77 -6.99 11.31
N SER A 159 -1.83 -7.26 12.07
CA SER A 159 -2.31 -6.36 13.12
C SER A 159 -1.32 -6.31 14.28
N ASP A 160 -0.69 -7.43 14.63
CA ASP A 160 0.37 -7.47 15.65
C ASP A 160 1.60 -6.69 15.18
N MET A 161 1.98 -6.83 13.92
CA MET A 161 3.09 -6.07 13.33
C MET A 161 2.79 -4.56 13.33
N ALA A 162 1.59 -4.15 12.95
CA ALA A 162 1.17 -2.74 12.99
C ALA A 162 1.20 -2.17 14.42
N LYS A 163 0.80 -2.96 15.42
CA LYS A 163 0.86 -2.59 16.82
C LYS A 163 2.31 -2.41 17.30
N MET A 164 3.19 -3.36 17.01
CA MET A 164 4.62 -3.28 17.37
C MET A 164 5.28 -2.02 16.79
N MET A 165 4.99 -1.67 15.53
CA MET A 165 5.51 -0.46 14.90
C MET A 165 4.99 0.82 15.57
N LYS A 166 3.71 0.84 15.97
CA LYS A 166 3.11 1.97 16.69
C LYS A 166 3.74 2.18 18.07
N ASP A 167 4.04 1.09 18.76
CA ASP A 167 4.65 1.13 20.10
C ASP A 167 6.14 1.54 20.02
N ALA A 168 6.88 1.09 19.00
CA ALA A 168 8.26 1.52 18.76
C ALA A 168 8.41 3.03 18.47
N LYS A 169 7.38 3.68 17.92
CA LYS A 169 7.39 5.15 17.68
C LYS A 169 7.16 5.99 18.93
N LYS A 170 6.74 5.38 20.04
CA LYS A 170 6.48 6.09 21.31
C LYS A 170 7.69 6.14 22.23
N GLN A 171 8.77 5.41 21.88
CA GLN A 171 10.06 5.41 22.60
C GLN A 171 11.05 6.37 21.92
#